data_b2f5e9eb3095da7bec935127a688fc44
#
_entry.id   b2f5e9eb3095da7bec935127a688fc44
#
_cell.length_a   1.000
_cell.length_b   1.000
_cell.length_c   1.000
_cell.angle_alpha   90.00
_cell.angle_beta   90.00
_cell.angle_gamma   90.00
#
_symmetry.space_group_name_H-M   'P 1'
#
loop_
_entity.id
_entity.type
_entity.pdbx_description
1 polymer ?
#
loop_
_entity_poly.entity_id
_entity_poly.type
_entity_poly.pdbx_seq_one_letter_code
_entity_poly.pdbx_strand_id
1 'polypeptide(L)'
;TWYVRNQNNQLIKQLKNATNNYFKNYTKTKSSENLWTTFKNYKTMIAGKGYAKGFLSSNTRATNEYRDRIAVAYLLNKYFNPCVKNFFTQNGVKVDDDAFAISEMLQFIWRSAIRDGEQVWLYIPSSRMRNLLIQWINNTSKIKMEELK
;
A
#
# COMPACT_ATOMS: atom_id res chain seq x y z
N THR A 1 2.39 -6.50 15.24
CA THR A 1 2.81 -5.82 14.00
C THR A 1 4.07 -5.00 14.22
N TRP A 2 4.80 -4.61 13.15
CA TRP A 2 5.94 -3.69 13.24
C TRP A 2 5.58 -2.38 13.97
N TYR A 3 4.41 -1.84 13.70
CA TYR A 3 3.89 -0.63 14.35
C TYR A 3 3.75 -0.79 15.87
N VAL A 4 3.19 -1.89 16.35
CA VAL A 4 3.07 -2.17 17.80
C VAL A 4 4.43 -2.18 18.48
N ARG A 5 5.42 -2.83 17.85
CA ARG A 5 6.78 -2.95 18.40
C ARG A 5 7.54 -1.62 18.41
N ASN A 6 7.14 -0.66 17.58
CA ASN A 6 7.90 0.57 17.32
C ASN A 6 7.13 1.85 17.65
N GLN A 7 5.93 1.77 18.23
CA GLN A 7 5.06 2.93 18.47
C GLN A 7 5.72 4.03 19.33
N ASN A 8 6.62 3.66 20.23
CA ASN A 8 7.28 4.58 21.15
C ASN A 8 8.74 4.87 20.75
N ASN A 9 9.20 4.49 19.57
CA ASN A 9 10.58 4.65 19.18
C ASN A 9 10.75 5.58 17.98
N GLN A 10 12.02 5.88 17.69
CA GLN A 10 12.43 6.81 16.63
C GLN A 10 12.04 6.31 15.22
N LEU A 11 11.79 4.99 15.03
CA LEU A 11 11.47 4.42 13.72
C LEU A 11 10.14 4.92 13.16
N ILE A 12 9.14 5.17 14.00
CA ILE A 12 7.87 5.81 13.56
C ILE A 12 8.12 7.22 13.05
N LYS A 13 8.98 8.00 13.75
CA LYS A 13 9.36 9.34 13.29
C LYS A 13 10.13 9.29 11.97
N GLN A 14 11.04 8.32 11.83
CA GLN A 14 11.78 8.10 10.58
C GLN A 14 10.83 7.74 9.43
N LEU A 15 9.85 6.85 9.63
CA LEU A 15 8.85 6.52 8.62
C LEU A 15 8.03 7.75 8.21
N LYS A 16 7.58 8.56 9.18
CA LYS A 16 6.89 9.83 8.91
C LYS A 16 7.75 10.77 8.10
N ASN A 17 9.01 10.97 8.49
CA ASN A 17 9.96 11.86 7.81
C ASN A 17 10.26 11.37 6.39
N ALA A 18 10.46 10.07 6.20
CA ALA A 18 10.67 9.46 4.89
C ALA A 18 9.44 9.62 3.99
N THR A 19 8.23 9.45 4.52
CA THR A 19 6.98 9.66 3.78
C THR A 19 6.81 11.14 3.39
N ASN A 20 7.13 12.07 4.30
CA ASN A 20 7.12 13.51 4.00
C ASN A 20 8.15 13.87 2.92
N ASN A 21 9.36 13.33 3.04
CA ASN A 21 10.43 13.54 2.05
C ASN A 21 10.03 13.00 0.67
N TYR A 22 9.40 11.83 0.63
CA TYR A 22 8.87 11.25 -0.60
C TYR A 22 7.92 12.21 -1.32
N PHE A 23 6.88 12.70 -0.66
CA PHE A 23 5.91 13.59 -1.29
C PHE A 23 6.47 14.97 -1.61
N LYS A 24 7.27 15.55 -0.69
CA LYS A 24 7.73 16.93 -0.82
C LYS A 24 8.92 17.10 -1.76
N ASN A 25 9.91 16.21 -1.65
CA ASN A 25 11.20 16.39 -2.30
C ASN A 25 11.39 15.44 -3.48
N TYR A 26 10.88 14.21 -3.41
CA TYR A 26 11.05 13.23 -4.46
C TYR A 26 9.99 13.39 -5.57
N THR A 27 8.71 13.28 -5.23
CA THR A 27 7.63 13.44 -6.22
C THR A 27 7.26 14.90 -6.48
N LYS A 28 7.53 15.79 -5.53
CA LYS A 28 7.20 17.24 -5.57
C LYS A 28 5.71 17.50 -5.85
N THR A 29 4.85 16.63 -5.37
CA THR A 29 3.41 16.66 -5.60
C THR A 29 2.69 17.56 -4.59
N LYS A 30 1.57 18.13 -5.02
CA LYS A 30 0.67 18.90 -4.15
C LYS A 30 -0.12 17.97 -3.24
N SER A 31 -0.63 18.51 -2.13
CA SER A 31 -1.46 17.73 -1.19
C SER A 31 -2.67 17.06 -1.84
N SER A 32 -3.22 17.70 -2.87
CA SER A 32 -4.34 17.17 -3.67
C SER A 32 -3.97 16.00 -4.58
N GLU A 33 -2.71 15.75 -4.82
CA GLU A 33 -2.20 14.70 -5.71
C GLU A 33 -1.69 13.48 -4.94
N ASN A 34 -1.72 13.55 -3.59
CA ASN A 34 -1.17 12.54 -2.70
C ASN A 34 -2.26 11.58 -2.21
N LEU A 35 -1.94 10.28 -2.20
CA LEU A 35 -2.73 9.21 -1.61
C LEU A 35 -1.84 8.39 -0.69
N TRP A 36 -2.30 8.08 0.51
CA TRP A 36 -1.53 7.23 1.40
C TRP A 36 -2.40 6.40 2.33
N THR A 37 -1.84 5.31 2.81
CA THR A 37 -2.50 4.43 3.77
C THR A 37 -1.54 3.91 4.82
N THR A 38 -2.07 3.67 6.00
CA THR A 38 -1.46 2.93 7.10
C THR A 38 -2.56 2.28 7.93
N PHE A 39 -2.21 1.52 8.97
CA PHE A 39 -3.21 1.06 9.93
C PHE A 39 -3.89 2.25 10.61
N LYS A 40 -5.21 2.20 10.71
CA LYS A 40 -6.06 3.31 11.19
C LYS A 40 -5.58 3.88 12.53
N ASN A 41 -5.15 3.00 13.45
CA ASN A 41 -4.66 3.38 14.78
C ASN A 41 -3.34 4.17 14.75
N TYR A 42 -2.58 4.14 13.64
CA TYR A 42 -1.30 4.83 13.49
C TYR A 42 -1.38 6.04 12.54
N LYS A 43 -2.57 6.33 12.01
CA LYS A 43 -2.79 7.45 11.08
C LYS A 43 -2.24 8.77 11.63
N THR A 44 -2.60 9.12 12.86
CA THR A 44 -2.21 10.40 13.49
C THR A 44 -0.71 10.51 13.73
N MET A 45 -0.06 9.38 14.02
CA MET A 45 1.39 9.33 14.26
C MET A 45 2.20 9.54 12.97
N ILE A 46 1.67 9.06 11.84
CA ILE A 46 2.33 9.12 10.53
C ILE A 46 1.91 10.36 9.74
N ALA A 47 0.69 10.86 9.92
CA ALA A 47 0.20 12.02 9.18
C ALA A 47 1.15 13.21 9.28
N GLY A 48 1.46 13.83 8.15
CA GLY A 48 2.37 14.97 8.04
C GLY A 48 1.76 16.12 7.26
N LYS A 49 2.35 17.32 7.45
CA LYS A 49 1.97 18.52 6.71
C LYS A 49 2.16 18.29 5.21
N GLY A 50 1.16 18.56 4.40
CA GLY A 50 1.21 18.43 2.95
C GLY A 50 0.66 17.12 2.38
N TYR A 51 0.44 16.07 3.19
CA TYR A 51 -0.18 14.84 2.70
C TYR A 51 -1.27 14.26 3.63
N ALA A 52 -1.48 14.81 4.81
CA ALA A 52 -2.45 14.29 5.79
C ALA A 52 -3.86 14.08 5.22
N LYS A 53 -4.31 14.97 4.33
CA LYS A 53 -5.65 14.93 3.70
C LYS A 53 -5.81 13.77 2.70
N GLY A 54 -4.71 13.27 2.12
CA GLY A 54 -4.72 12.15 1.18
C GLY A 54 -4.81 10.77 1.83
N PHE A 55 -5.20 10.68 3.10
CA PHE A 55 -5.35 9.40 3.79
C PHE A 55 -6.60 8.66 3.34
N LEU A 56 -6.42 7.42 2.89
CA LEU A 56 -7.50 6.49 2.62
C LEU A 56 -7.24 5.18 3.38
N SER A 57 -8.24 4.69 4.12
CA SER A 57 -8.12 3.38 4.76
C SER A 57 -8.04 2.28 3.70
N SER A 58 -7.13 1.31 3.88
CA SER A 58 -7.02 0.18 2.95
C SER A 58 -8.30 -0.65 2.82
N ASN A 59 -9.16 -0.63 3.85
CA ASN A 59 -10.43 -1.34 3.88
C ASN A 59 -11.61 -0.53 3.31
N THR A 60 -11.39 0.69 2.85
CA THR A 60 -12.45 1.49 2.21
C THR A 60 -12.92 0.78 0.95
N ARG A 61 -14.23 0.63 0.78
CA ARG A 61 -14.82 0.07 -0.43
C ARG A 61 -14.69 1.04 -1.60
N ALA A 62 -15.07 0.62 -2.80
CA ALA A 62 -14.90 1.36 -4.03
C ALA A 62 -15.25 2.85 -3.89
N THR A 63 -14.27 3.70 -4.21
CA THR A 63 -14.43 5.15 -4.26
C THR A 63 -13.70 5.68 -5.49
N ASN A 64 -14.25 6.71 -6.12
CA ASN A 64 -13.66 7.40 -7.26
C ASN A 64 -13.00 8.72 -6.83
N GLU A 65 -13.04 9.06 -5.55
CA GLU A 65 -12.57 10.33 -4.99
C GLU A 65 -11.06 10.57 -5.16
N TYR A 66 -10.28 9.49 -5.33
CA TYR A 66 -8.82 9.54 -5.37
C TYR A 66 -8.23 9.21 -6.76
N ARG A 67 -9.06 9.21 -7.79
CA ARG A 67 -8.67 8.81 -9.14
C ARG A 67 -7.69 9.80 -9.82
N ASP A 68 -7.54 10.99 -9.29
CA ASP A 68 -6.60 12.03 -9.71
C ASP A 68 -5.24 11.98 -8.97
N ARG A 69 -5.05 11.03 -8.07
CA ARG A 69 -3.84 10.93 -7.24
C ARG A 69 -2.72 10.23 -7.99
N ILE A 70 -1.60 10.92 -8.16
CA ILE A 70 -0.43 10.43 -8.90
C ILE A 70 0.73 9.99 -8.02
N ALA A 71 0.73 10.34 -6.72
CA ALA A 71 1.73 9.89 -5.76
C ALA A 71 1.08 9.10 -4.63
N VAL A 72 1.49 7.85 -4.47
CA VAL A 72 0.88 6.87 -3.56
C VAL A 72 1.92 6.34 -2.58
N ALA A 73 1.61 6.40 -1.28
CA ALA A 73 2.42 5.78 -0.23
C ALA A 73 1.62 4.65 0.47
N TYR A 74 2.07 3.42 0.28
CA TYR A 74 1.49 2.23 0.91
C TYR A 74 2.32 1.80 2.11
N LEU A 75 1.95 2.25 3.30
CA LEU A 75 2.73 2.08 4.53
C LEU A 75 2.26 0.88 5.36
N LEU A 76 1.81 -0.18 4.69
CA LEU A 76 1.30 -1.39 5.32
C LEU A 76 2.20 -2.59 4.99
N ASN A 77 2.26 -3.53 5.92
CA ASN A 77 2.68 -4.90 5.68
C ASN A 77 1.53 -5.80 6.10
N LYS A 78 0.71 -6.19 5.12
CA LYS A 78 -0.53 -6.93 5.33
C LYS A 78 -0.25 -8.43 5.51
N TYR A 79 -0.97 -9.02 6.44
CA TYR A 79 -1.08 -10.45 6.64
C TYR A 79 -2.55 -10.81 6.79
N PHE A 80 -2.89 -12.04 6.48
CA PHE A 80 -4.20 -12.56 6.78
C PHE A 80 -4.46 -12.55 8.29
N ASN A 81 -5.73 -12.39 8.71
CA ASN A 81 -6.05 -12.43 10.13
C ASN A 81 -5.71 -13.81 10.71
N PRO A 82 -4.87 -13.90 11.75
CA PRO A 82 -4.43 -15.19 12.29
C PRO A 82 -5.59 -16.08 12.77
N CYS A 83 -6.63 -15.53 13.38
CA CYS A 83 -7.78 -16.30 13.84
C CYS A 83 -8.56 -16.89 12.66
N VAL A 84 -8.77 -16.12 11.61
CA VAL A 84 -9.47 -16.56 10.39
C VAL A 84 -8.60 -17.56 9.62
N LYS A 85 -7.30 -17.33 9.55
CA LYS A 85 -6.33 -18.26 8.95
C LYS A 85 -6.36 -19.62 9.65
N ASN A 86 -6.32 -19.63 10.99
CA ASN A 86 -6.38 -20.86 11.78
C ASN A 86 -7.68 -21.63 11.53
N PHE A 87 -8.81 -20.93 11.48
CA PHE A 87 -10.10 -21.54 11.15
C PHE A 87 -10.06 -22.26 9.79
N PHE A 88 -9.59 -21.60 8.74
CA PHE A 88 -9.48 -22.22 7.42
C PHE A 88 -8.51 -23.40 7.40
N THR A 89 -7.35 -23.27 8.07
CA THR A 89 -6.35 -24.32 8.14
C THR A 89 -6.87 -25.58 8.86
N GLN A 90 -7.62 -25.39 9.94
CA GLN A 90 -8.26 -26.49 10.67
C GLN A 90 -9.33 -27.20 9.83
N ASN A 91 -9.92 -26.52 8.87
CA ASN A 91 -10.87 -27.10 7.93
C ASN A 91 -10.23 -27.55 6.60
N GLY A 92 -8.90 -27.76 6.59
CA GLY A 92 -8.18 -28.31 5.43
C GLY A 92 -7.93 -27.31 4.28
N VAL A 93 -8.23 -26.01 4.48
CA VAL A 93 -8.02 -24.98 3.47
C VAL A 93 -6.69 -24.26 3.70
N LYS A 94 -5.81 -24.28 2.71
CA LYS A 94 -4.54 -23.54 2.74
C LYS A 94 -4.79 -22.06 2.42
N VAL A 95 -4.41 -21.18 3.34
CA VAL A 95 -4.47 -19.72 3.15
C VAL A 95 -3.13 -19.21 2.64
N ASP A 96 -3.14 -18.52 1.52
CA ASP A 96 -1.98 -17.86 0.95
C ASP A 96 -1.94 -16.38 1.42
N ASP A 97 -1.06 -16.09 2.39
CA ASP A 97 -0.86 -14.75 2.94
C ASP A 97 -0.31 -13.76 1.90
N ASP A 98 0.48 -14.24 0.95
CA ASP A 98 1.11 -13.38 -0.05
C ASP A 98 0.12 -13.01 -1.16
N ALA A 99 -0.68 -13.95 -1.61
CA ALA A 99 -1.78 -13.69 -2.54
C ALA A 99 -2.80 -12.71 -1.93
N PHE A 100 -3.15 -12.87 -0.66
CA PHE A 100 -4.00 -11.92 0.05
C PHE A 100 -3.37 -10.53 0.13
N ALA A 101 -2.09 -10.45 0.54
CA ALA A 101 -1.40 -9.19 0.75
C ALA A 101 -1.26 -8.38 -0.56
N ILE A 102 -0.89 -9.05 -1.66
CA ILE A 102 -0.76 -8.39 -2.97
C ILE A 102 -2.12 -7.94 -3.51
N SER A 103 -3.17 -8.74 -3.36
CA SER A 103 -4.53 -8.37 -3.77
C SER A 103 -5.02 -7.11 -3.07
N GLU A 104 -4.86 -7.02 -1.74
CA GLU A 104 -5.20 -5.83 -0.94
C GLU A 104 -4.43 -4.59 -1.38
N MET A 105 -3.13 -4.74 -1.66
CA MET A 105 -2.29 -3.63 -2.10
C MET A 105 -2.68 -3.15 -3.51
N LEU A 106 -2.90 -4.06 -4.44
CA LEU A 106 -3.34 -3.72 -5.80
C LEU A 106 -4.68 -2.99 -5.79
N GLN A 107 -5.66 -3.49 -5.02
CA GLN A 107 -6.95 -2.82 -4.87
C GLN A 107 -6.80 -1.38 -4.32
N PHE A 108 -5.85 -1.14 -3.43
CA PHE A 108 -5.56 0.20 -2.94
C PHE A 108 -4.93 1.07 -4.02
N ILE A 109 -3.86 0.60 -4.68
CA ILE A 109 -3.15 1.34 -5.73
C ILE A 109 -4.10 1.68 -6.88
N TRP A 110 -4.99 0.77 -7.25
CA TRP A 110 -5.99 0.95 -8.33
C TRP A 110 -7.02 2.04 -8.06
N ARG A 111 -7.04 2.65 -6.89
CA ARG A 111 -7.88 3.82 -6.58
C ARG A 111 -7.25 5.15 -6.98
N SER A 112 -6.00 5.14 -7.39
CA SER A 112 -5.24 6.29 -7.88
C SER A 112 -5.39 6.49 -9.39
N ALA A 113 -4.64 7.43 -9.96
CA ALA A 113 -4.64 7.76 -11.37
C ALA A 113 -4.23 6.59 -12.30
N ILE A 114 -3.59 5.54 -11.76
CA ILE A 114 -3.27 4.32 -12.53
C ILE A 114 -4.50 3.66 -13.14
N ARG A 115 -5.66 3.83 -12.52
CA ARG A 115 -6.94 3.33 -13.03
C ARG A 115 -7.31 3.92 -14.39
N ASP A 116 -6.87 5.13 -14.66
CA ASP A 116 -7.10 5.85 -15.91
C ASP A 116 -5.94 5.70 -16.91
N GLY A 117 -4.99 4.81 -16.61
CA GLY A 117 -3.81 4.56 -17.44
C GLY A 117 -2.67 5.54 -17.21
N GLU A 118 -2.79 6.43 -16.21
CA GLU A 118 -1.78 7.42 -15.90
C GLU A 118 -0.62 6.83 -15.10
N GLN A 119 0.56 7.40 -15.26
CA GLN A 119 1.73 7.03 -14.48
C GLN A 119 1.57 7.47 -13.02
N VAL A 120 1.90 6.59 -12.09
CA VAL A 120 1.89 6.89 -10.65
C VAL A 120 3.24 6.59 -10.00
N TRP A 121 3.57 7.40 -9.02
CA TRP A 121 4.72 7.18 -8.14
C TRP A 121 4.29 6.33 -6.95
N LEU A 122 5.06 5.26 -6.65
CA LEU A 122 4.75 4.37 -5.52
C LEU A 122 5.87 4.37 -4.48
N TYR A 123 5.51 4.61 -3.22
CA TYR A 123 6.38 4.45 -2.07
C TYR A 123 5.89 3.30 -1.19
N ILE A 124 6.67 2.22 -1.14
CA ILE A 124 6.35 0.99 -0.39
C ILE A 124 7.56 0.66 0.48
N PRO A 125 7.63 1.12 1.74
CA PRO A 125 8.79 0.89 2.61
C PRO A 125 8.97 -0.57 3.03
N SER A 126 7.88 -1.36 3.10
CA SER A 126 7.96 -2.79 3.38
C SER A 126 8.63 -3.54 2.24
N SER A 127 9.79 -4.16 2.49
CA SER A 127 10.51 -4.97 1.50
C SER A 127 9.67 -6.14 0.99
N ARG A 128 8.94 -6.83 1.90
CA ARG A 128 8.03 -7.91 1.51
C ARG A 128 6.97 -7.43 0.53
N MET A 129 6.24 -6.36 0.86
CA MET A 129 5.18 -5.84 0.00
C MET A 129 5.72 -5.35 -1.35
N ARG A 130 6.88 -4.70 -1.35
CA ARG A 130 7.55 -4.24 -2.57
C ARG A 130 7.96 -5.41 -3.46
N ASN A 131 8.52 -6.49 -2.89
CA ASN A 131 8.90 -7.69 -3.63
C ASN A 131 7.67 -8.40 -4.23
N LEU A 132 6.57 -8.50 -3.48
CA LEU A 132 5.31 -9.07 -3.99
C LEU A 132 4.80 -8.29 -5.21
N LEU A 133 4.84 -6.96 -5.16
CA LEU A 133 4.45 -6.13 -6.31
C LEU A 133 5.34 -6.35 -7.52
N ILE A 134 6.67 -6.37 -7.33
CA ILE A 134 7.63 -6.60 -8.42
C ILE A 134 7.41 -7.98 -9.05
N GLN A 135 7.22 -9.03 -8.25
CA GLN A 135 6.92 -10.36 -8.75
C GLN A 135 5.61 -10.41 -9.54
N TRP A 136 4.57 -9.75 -9.04
CA TRP A 136 3.28 -9.68 -9.72
C TRP A 136 3.40 -8.98 -11.09
N ILE A 137 4.10 -7.85 -11.16
CA ILE A 137 4.34 -7.11 -12.41
C ILE A 137 5.10 -7.99 -13.40
N ASN A 138 6.19 -8.64 -12.96
CA ASN A 138 7.02 -9.48 -13.83
C ASN A 138 6.24 -10.68 -14.39
N ASN A 139 5.42 -11.33 -13.55
CA ASN A 139 4.61 -12.47 -13.97
C ASN A 139 3.51 -12.04 -14.96
N THR A 140 2.84 -10.92 -14.71
CA THR A 140 1.80 -10.38 -15.60
C THR A 140 2.38 -9.96 -16.97
N SER A 141 3.58 -9.40 -16.98
CA SER A 141 4.27 -9.03 -18.23
C SER A 141 4.66 -10.24 -19.07
N LYS A 142 5.04 -11.36 -18.44
CA LYS A 142 5.35 -12.62 -19.14
C LYS A 142 4.10 -13.23 -19.79
N ILE A 143 2.97 -13.25 -19.08
CA ILE A 143 1.70 -13.79 -19.61
C ILE A 143 1.29 -13.03 -20.88
N LYS A 144 1.36 -11.71 -20.90
CA LYS A 144 1.04 -10.90 -22.09
C LYS A 144 1.94 -11.19 -23.29
N MET A 145 3.20 -11.59 -23.07
CA MET A 145 4.12 -11.94 -24.15
C MET A 145 3.85 -13.34 -24.74
N GLU A 146 3.31 -14.25 -23.96
CA GLU A 146 2.93 -15.60 -24.40
C GLU A 146 1.61 -15.62 -25.18
N GLU A 147 0.67 -14.74 -24.84
CA GLU A 147 -0.62 -14.59 -25.56
C GLU A 147 -0.48 -13.91 -26.93
N LEU A 148 0.66 -13.26 -27.20
CA LEU A 148 0.97 -12.58 -28.46
C LEU A 148 1.77 -13.43 -29.45
N LYS A 149 2.06 -14.69 -29.13
CA LYS A 149 2.73 -15.68 -29.99
C LYS A 149 1.72 -16.65 -30.58
#